data_b251a930d97045d4d01e2ae0960839c4
#
_entry.id   b251a930d97045d4d01e2ae0960839c4
#
_cell.length_a   1.000
_cell.length_b   1.000
_cell.length_c   1.000
_cell.angle_alpha   90.00
_cell.angle_beta   90.00
_cell.angle_gamma   90.00
#
_symmetry.space_group_name_H-M   'P 1'
#
loop_
_entity.id
_entity.type
_entity.pdbx_description
1 polymer ?
#
loop_
_entity_poly.entity_id
_entity_poly.type
_entity_poly.pdbx_seq_one_letter_code
_entity_poly.pdbx_strand_id
1 'polypeptide(L)'
;MVEEIGNGLNIPDAKPDADGKIRLAVLYRINGKENIDGKDLLKFEMHRAGVITNTDLLTVNEHGIICWARINLDGELVKLDPPQTLIATPLKKGAGWDFNGQAGELKVDQHYHVVGEEDIKVPAGGFHMFRIHGEQTSPSAMIVDRWFASGVGIVKDVTTMRATNGDLLQRISLELVERPTIAERPEVKSDAAPKQLSVSLAKDSFGKPMTTFSSNTPEVYARWQGQRFRKGAKVKAVWIAENIGEDFPQDYKVDEVSAVAESPIAHGAFTLARPEDGWAPGDYRVEFYVDDVLVDAVKLKIVK
;
A
#
# COMPACT_ATOMS: atom_id res chain seq x y z
N MET A 1 -11.54 -1.06 -1.91
CA MET A 1 -11.25 -1.67 -3.22
C MET A 1 -12.06 -2.95 -3.36
N VAL A 2 -12.65 -3.16 -4.52
CA VAL A 2 -13.30 -4.41 -4.92
C VAL A 2 -12.56 -4.90 -6.16
N GLU A 3 -12.13 -6.14 -6.15
CA GLU A 3 -11.39 -6.76 -7.23
C GLU A 3 -12.15 -8.00 -7.72
N GLU A 4 -12.38 -8.06 -9.01
CA GLU A 4 -12.95 -9.19 -9.72
C GLU A 4 -11.85 -9.78 -10.61
N ILE A 5 -11.53 -11.04 -10.37
CA ILE A 5 -10.43 -11.72 -11.06
C ILE A 5 -11.05 -12.63 -12.11
N GLY A 6 -10.65 -12.45 -13.34
CA GLY A 6 -10.99 -13.34 -14.44
C GLY A 6 -10.21 -14.65 -14.39
N ASN A 7 -10.56 -15.55 -15.29
CA ASN A 7 -9.91 -16.87 -15.40
C ASN A 7 -8.41 -16.70 -15.73
N GLY A 8 -7.54 -17.05 -14.77
CA GLY A 8 -6.09 -17.11 -15.00
C GLY A 8 -5.22 -16.31 -14.05
N LEU A 9 -5.77 -15.40 -13.23
CA LEU A 9 -5.01 -14.74 -12.17
C LEU A 9 -5.25 -15.45 -10.83
N ASN A 10 -4.20 -15.94 -10.23
CA ASN A 10 -4.23 -16.46 -8.87
C ASN A 10 -3.54 -15.46 -7.95
N ILE A 11 -4.31 -14.84 -7.04
CA ILE A 11 -3.73 -14.01 -5.99
C ILE A 11 -3.57 -14.89 -4.77
N PRO A 12 -2.34 -15.22 -4.35
CA PRO A 12 -2.09 -16.02 -3.18
C PRO A 12 -2.81 -15.42 -1.96
N ASP A 13 -3.45 -16.27 -1.14
CA ASP A 13 -4.10 -15.92 0.14
C ASP A 13 -5.34 -14.99 0.07
N ALA A 14 -5.78 -14.60 -1.11
CA ALA A 14 -7.03 -13.85 -1.25
C ALA A 14 -8.22 -14.80 -1.34
N LYS A 15 -9.13 -14.73 -0.38
CA LYS A 15 -10.39 -15.49 -0.39
C LYS A 15 -11.49 -14.63 -1.01
N PRO A 16 -12.03 -15.01 -2.17
CA PRO A 16 -13.19 -14.34 -2.72
C PRO A 16 -14.41 -14.47 -1.79
N ASP A 17 -15.23 -13.44 -1.76
CA ASP A 17 -16.56 -13.49 -1.14
C ASP A 17 -17.50 -14.43 -1.91
N ALA A 18 -18.74 -14.58 -1.41
CA ALA A 18 -19.75 -15.44 -2.03
C ALA A 18 -20.11 -15.00 -3.49
N ASP A 19 -19.83 -13.77 -3.86
CA ASP A 19 -20.02 -13.20 -5.22
C ASP A 19 -18.76 -13.30 -6.10
N GLY A 20 -17.72 -14.04 -5.65
CA GLY A 20 -16.47 -14.22 -6.37
C GLY A 20 -15.54 -13.01 -6.36
N LYS A 21 -15.80 -11.99 -5.51
CA LYS A 21 -15.02 -10.75 -5.45
C LYS A 21 -14.17 -10.68 -4.20
N ILE A 22 -13.00 -10.07 -4.36
CA ILE A 22 -12.07 -9.78 -3.27
C ILE A 22 -12.27 -8.34 -2.83
N ARG A 23 -12.57 -8.14 -1.52
CA ARG A 23 -12.74 -6.81 -0.94
C ARG A 23 -11.60 -6.50 0.01
N LEU A 24 -10.88 -5.41 -0.28
CA LEU A 24 -9.70 -4.99 0.47
C LEU A 24 -9.78 -3.50 0.81
N ALA A 25 -9.33 -3.15 2.02
CA ALA A 25 -9.04 -1.77 2.35
C ALA A 25 -7.71 -1.37 1.69
N VAL A 26 -7.71 -0.22 1.02
CA VAL A 26 -6.53 0.40 0.42
C VAL A 26 -6.37 1.78 1.01
N LEU A 27 -5.17 2.12 1.46
CA LEU A 27 -4.83 3.45 1.91
C LEU A 27 -3.90 4.10 0.87
N TYR A 28 -4.27 5.27 0.38
CA TYR A 28 -3.39 6.14 -0.39
C TYR A 28 -2.81 7.22 0.51
N ARG A 29 -1.52 7.49 0.38
CA ARG A 29 -0.81 8.41 1.26
C ARG A 29 0.27 9.16 0.51
N ILE A 30 0.36 10.48 0.73
CA ILE A 30 1.55 11.25 0.36
C ILE A 30 2.55 11.14 1.51
N ASN A 31 3.71 10.55 1.27
CA ASN A 31 4.72 10.27 2.29
C ASN A 31 6.07 10.89 1.93
N GLY A 32 6.14 12.22 2.06
CA GLY A 32 7.36 12.98 1.80
C GLY A 32 7.72 13.07 0.31
N LYS A 33 9.01 13.25 0.05
CA LYS A 33 9.58 13.39 -1.29
C LYS A 33 10.74 12.43 -1.49
N GLU A 34 11.00 12.12 -2.75
CA GLU A 34 12.16 11.37 -3.23
C GLU A 34 12.88 12.22 -4.27
N ASN A 35 14.20 12.28 -4.21
CA ASN A 35 15.00 13.01 -5.22
C ASN A 35 15.44 12.03 -6.30
N ILE A 36 14.95 12.24 -7.52
CA ILE A 36 15.33 11.45 -8.69
C ILE A 36 15.92 12.40 -9.74
N ASP A 37 17.16 12.18 -10.12
CA ASP A 37 17.91 12.97 -11.11
C ASP A 37 17.87 14.49 -10.81
N GLY A 38 17.99 14.87 -9.52
CA GLY A 38 17.95 16.26 -9.06
C GLY A 38 16.55 16.88 -8.96
N LYS A 39 15.49 16.11 -9.16
CA LYS A 39 14.10 16.55 -9.06
C LYS A 39 13.44 15.97 -7.81
N ASP A 40 12.86 16.83 -6.98
CA ASP A 40 12.09 16.42 -5.79
C ASP A 40 10.68 16.02 -6.19
N LEU A 41 10.38 14.74 -6.11
CA LEU A 41 9.11 14.15 -6.47
C LEU A 41 8.33 13.74 -5.21
N LEU A 42 7.02 14.02 -5.17
CA LEU A 42 6.13 13.57 -4.10
C LEU A 42 5.98 12.03 -4.19
N LYS A 43 6.10 11.35 -3.06
CA LYS A 43 5.81 9.91 -2.96
C LYS A 43 4.33 9.70 -2.69
N PHE A 44 3.61 9.17 -3.66
CA PHE A 44 2.22 8.79 -3.53
C PHE A 44 2.13 7.28 -3.41
N GLU A 45 1.99 6.81 -2.18
CA GLU A 45 2.06 5.40 -1.83
C GLU A 45 0.67 4.77 -1.79
N MET A 46 0.54 3.58 -2.37
CA MET A 46 -0.62 2.73 -2.23
C MET A 46 -0.30 1.60 -1.23
N HIS A 47 -1.05 1.56 -0.14
CA HIS A 47 -0.92 0.53 0.90
C HIS A 47 -2.09 -0.46 0.83
N ARG A 48 -1.78 -1.75 0.77
CA ARG A 48 -2.73 -2.87 0.91
C ARG A 48 -2.32 -3.69 2.12
N ALA A 49 -3.24 -3.89 3.06
CA ALA A 49 -2.97 -4.65 4.29
C ALA A 49 -1.72 -4.18 5.06
N GLY A 50 -1.43 -2.87 5.02
CA GLY A 50 -0.26 -2.28 5.67
C GLY A 50 1.05 -2.40 4.89
N VAL A 51 1.04 -3.00 3.70
CA VAL A 51 2.21 -3.11 2.81
C VAL A 51 2.09 -2.07 1.69
N ILE A 52 3.19 -1.36 1.36
CA ILE A 52 3.25 -0.51 0.17
C ILE A 52 3.34 -1.43 -1.05
N THR A 53 2.32 -1.38 -1.90
CA THR A 53 2.26 -2.19 -3.11
C THR A 53 2.71 -1.44 -4.36
N ASN A 54 2.65 -0.11 -4.30
CA ASN A 54 3.12 0.78 -5.36
C ASN A 54 3.42 2.16 -4.78
N THR A 55 4.42 2.85 -5.32
CA THR A 55 4.68 4.27 -5.05
C THR A 55 4.82 4.99 -6.37
N ASP A 56 3.90 5.91 -6.66
CA ASP A 56 4.05 6.84 -7.78
C ASP A 56 4.87 8.06 -7.33
N LEU A 57 5.88 8.43 -8.12
CA LEU A 57 6.73 9.59 -7.90
C LEU A 57 6.22 10.75 -8.76
N LEU A 58 5.61 11.75 -8.13
CA LEU A 58 4.76 12.74 -8.76
C LEU A 58 5.28 14.17 -8.66
N THR A 59 4.95 14.99 -9.66
CA THR A 59 4.83 16.44 -9.51
C THR A 59 3.38 16.86 -9.64
N VAL A 60 2.98 17.91 -8.90
CA VAL A 60 1.68 18.57 -8.99
C VAL A 60 1.92 20.04 -9.26
N ASN A 61 1.39 20.55 -10.38
CA ASN A 61 1.53 21.95 -10.81
C ASN A 61 0.29 22.40 -11.59
N GLU A 62 0.34 23.58 -12.20
CA GLU A 62 -0.77 24.12 -13.01
C GLU A 62 -1.11 23.28 -14.24
N HIS A 63 -0.23 22.41 -14.71
CA HIS A 63 -0.48 21.51 -15.85
C HIS A 63 -1.11 20.19 -15.41
N GLY A 64 -1.13 19.89 -14.10
CA GLY A 64 -1.79 18.71 -13.55
C GLY A 64 -0.93 17.87 -12.62
N ILE A 65 -1.23 16.59 -12.60
CA ILE A 65 -0.54 15.55 -11.84
C ILE A 65 0.27 14.72 -12.84
N ILE A 66 1.59 14.75 -12.70
CA ILE A 66 2.54 14.12 -13.63
C ILE A 66 3.35 13.07 -12.86
N CYS A 67 3.33 11.82 -13.33
CA CYS A 67 4.12 10.72 -12.81
C CYS A 67 5.45 10.60 -13.60
N TRP A 68 6.55 10.63 -12.87
CA TRP A 68 7.91 10.55 -13.42
C TRP A 68 8.49 9.15 -13.34
N ALA A 69 8.14 8.42 -12.30
CA ALA A 69 8.57 7.07 -12.08
C ALA A 69 7.62 6.35 -11.11
N ARG A 70 7.73 5.03 -11.04
CA ARG A 70 7.04 4.16 -10.09
C ARG A 70 8.05 3.30 -9.37
N ILE A 71 7.77 3.01 -8.11
CA ILE A 71 8.48 1.97 -7.38
C ILE A 71 7.47 0.84 -7.19
N ASN A 72 7.75 -0.29 -7.80
CA ASN A 72 6.94 -1.49 -7.73
C ASN A 72 7.03 -2.18 -6.35
N LEU A 73 6.22 -3.20 -6.14
CA LEU A 73 6.20 -3.99 -4.89
C LEU A 73 7.56 -4.62 -4.54
N ASP A 74 8.35 -4.99 -5.55
CA ASP A 74 9.71 -5.55 -5.40
C ASP A 74 10.79 -4.48 -5.19
N GLY A 75 10.40 -3.20 -5.19
CA GLY A 75 11.30 -2.06 -5.01
C GLY A 75 12.01 -1.60 -6.28
N GLU A 76 11.67 -2.16 -7.41
CA GLU A 76 12.20 -1.71 -8.70
C GLU A 76 11.69 -0.29 -9.02
N LEU A 77 12.63 0.59 -9.37
CA LEU A 77 12.33 1.93 -9.87
C LEU A 77 12.11 1.87 -11.39
N VAL A 78 10.88 2.03 -11.81
CA VAL A 78 10.48 2.10 -13.22
C VAL A 78 10.29 3.54 -13.63
N LYS A 79 11.21 4.08 -14.41
CA LYS A 79 11.09 5.44 -14.98
C LYS A 79 10.08 5.47 -16.12
N LEU A 80 9.36 6.58 -16.23
CA LEU A 80 8.43 6.86 -17.34
C LEU A 80 9.07 7.86 -18.30
N ASP A 81 9.17 7.50 -19.56
CA ASP A 81 9.77 8.32 -20.61
C ASP A 81 8.85 8.41 -21.84
N PRO A 82 8.29 9.62 -22.15
CA PRO A 82 8.27 10.81 -21.31
C PRO A 82 7.49 10.62 -20.00
N PRO A 83 7.58 11.55 -19.02
CA PRO A 83 6.73 11.49 -17.82
C PRO A 83 5.25 11.46 -18.17
N GLN A 84 4.48 10.61 -17.47
CA GLN A 84 3.06 10.38 -17.74
C GLN A 84 2.17 11.42 -17.05
N THR A 85 1.34 12.11 -17.80
CA THR A 85 0.27 12.92 -17.23
C THR A 85 -0.88 12.02 -16.74
N LEU A 86 -1.08 11.96 -15.42
CA LEU A 86 -2.19 11.20 -14.81
C LEU A 86 -3.50 11.98 -14.83
N ILE A 87 -3.42 13.28 -14.60
CA ILE A 87 -4.53 14.24 -14.65
C ILE A 87 -4.03 15.50 -15.31
N ALA A 88 -4.55 15.87 -16.45
CA ALA A 88 -4.27 17.15 -17.10
C ALA A 88 -5.18 18.26 -16.54
N THR A 89 -4.67 19.47 -16.39
CA THR A 89 -5.46 20.65 -15.98
C THR A 89 -5.33 21.79 -17.00
N PRO A 90 -6.38 22.60 -17.21
CA PRO A 90 -7.70 22.54 -16.57
C PRO A 90 -8.57 21.40 -17.13
N LEU A 91 -9.31 20.71 -16.27
CA LEU A 91 -10.29 19.71 -16.69
C LEU A 91 -11.47 20.41 -17.36
N LYS A 92 -11.76 20.02 -18.60
CA LYS A 92 -12.90 20.51 -19.38
C LYS A 92 -13.47 19.37 -20.21
N LYS A 93 -14.77 19.27 -20.34
CA LYS A 93 -15.44 18.26 -21.19
C LYS A 93 -14.84 18.25 -22.59
N GLY A 94 -14.43 17.08 -23.07
CA GLY A 94 -13.80 16.86 -24.37
C GLY A 94 -12.31 17.14 -24.42
N ALA A 95 -11.67 17.70 -23.37
CA ALA A 95 -10.22 17.76 -23.29
C ALA A 95 -9.62 16.36 -23.20
N GLY A 96 -8.53 16.13 -23.89
CA GLY A 96 -7.83 14.85 -23.89
C GLY A 96 -6.33 15.01 -23.80
N TRP A 97 -5.64 13.93 -23.45
CA TRP A 97 -4.20 13.81 -23.44
C TRP A 97 -3.76 12.36 -23.66
N ASP A 98 -2.55 12.21 -24.18
CA ASP A 98 -1.98 10.92 -24.52
C ASP A 98 -0.74 10.62 -23.64
N PHE A 99 -0.47 9.36 -23.49
CA PHE A 99 0.83 8.86 -23.06
C PHE A 99 1.32 7.82 -24.07
N ASN A 100 2.26 8.20 -24.91
CA ASN A 100 2.96 7.33 -25.84
C ASN A 100 4.43 7.29 -25.42
N GLY A 101 4.78 6.29 -24.61
CA GLY A 101 6.09 6.28 -23.97
C GLY A 101 6.51 4.90 -23.49
N GLN A 102 7.49 4.91 -22.63
CA GLN A 102 8.03 3.72 -22.01
C GLN A 102 7.84 3.76 -20.49
N ALA A 103 7.53 2.62 -19.90
CA ALA A 103 7.60 2.35 -18.48
C ALA A 103 8.69 1.27 -18.26
N GLY A 104 9.92 1.69 -17.97
CA GLY A 104 11.08 0.81 -18.06
C GLY A 104 11.29 0.32 -19.49
N GLU A 105 11.25 -1.00 -19.70
CA GLU A 105 11.38 -1.61 -21.03
C GLU A 105 10.03 -1.77 -21.75
N LEU A 106 8.92 -1.52 -21.07
CA LEU A 106 7.58 -1.72 -21.63
C LEU A 106 7.12 -0.48 -22.40
N LYS A 107 6.75 -0.67 -23.68
CA LYS A 107 6.05 0.37 -24.44
C LYS A 107 4.62 0.47 -23.96
N VAL A 108 4.19 1.69 -23.62
CA VAL A 108 2.84 2.00 -23.14
C VAL A 108 2.21 3.01 -24.08
N ASP A 109 0.97 2.73 -24.48
CA ASP A 109 0.17 3.58 -25.35
C ASP A 109 -1.21 3.76 -24.71
N GLN A 110 -1.49 4.99 -24.26
CA GLN A 110 -2.71 5.36 -23.53
C GLN A 110 -3.29 6.66 -24.07
N HIS A 111 -4.60 6.69 -24.18
CA HIS A 111 -5.38 7.87 -24.52
C HIS A 111 -6.39 8.16 -23.42
N TYR A 112 -6.48 9.42 -22.97
CA TYR A 112 -7.41 9.88 -21.95
C TYR A 112 -8.26 11.04 -22.48
N HIS A 113 -9.53 11.10 -22.06
CA HIS A 113 -10.37 12.25 -22.30
C HIS A 113 -11.35 12.50 -21.15
N VAL A 114 -11.72 13.77 -20.97
CA VAL A 114 -12.73 14.19 -19.99
C VAL A 114 -14.10 14.00 -20.59
N VAL A 115 -14.88 13.08 -20.03
CA VAL A 115 -16.26 12.79 -20.46
C VAL A 115 -17.21 13.94 -20.09
N GLY A 116 -17.03 14.51 -18.91
CA GLY A 116 -17.84 15.61 -18.37
C GLY A 116 -17.82 15.64 -16.86
N GLU A 117 -18.75 16.43 -16.33
CA GLU A 117 -18.97 16.58 -14.89
C GLU A 117 -20.22 15.78 -14.48
N GLU A 118 -20.17 15.16 -13.32
CA GLU A 118 -21.31 14.44 -12.74
C GLU A 118 -21.26 14.41 -11.22
N ASP A 119 -22.44 14.26 -10.61
CA ASP A 119 -22.57 14.10 -9.17
C ASP A 119 -22.65 12.61 -8.83
N ILE A 120 -21.72 12.14 -8.01
CA ILE A 120 -21.67 10.74 -7.59
C ILE A 120 -21.65 10.65 -6.07
N LYS A 121 -22.29 9.62 -5.55
CA LYS A 121 -22.28 9.25 -4.13
C LYS A 121 -21.43 8.01 -3.94
N VAL A 122 -20.45 8.13 -3.06
CA VAL A 122 -19.59 7.03 -2.57
C VAL A 122 -19.72 6.92 -1.04
N PRO A 123 -19.14 5.92 -0.36
CA PRO A 123 -19.22 5.82 1.10
C PRO A 123 -18.77 7.08 1.86
N ALA A 124 -17.78 7.81 1.34
CA ALA A 124 -17.31 9.09 1.92
C ALA A 124 -18.28 10.28 1.75
N GLY A 125 -19.40 10.10 1.01
CA GLY A 125 -20.41 11.14 0.76
C GLY A 125 -20.63 11.43 -0.70
N GLY A 126 -21.33 12.54 -0.98
CA GLY A 126 -21.60 13.06 -2.33
C GLY A 126 -20.47 14.01 -2.79
N PHE A 127 -20.14 13.94 -4.08
CA PHE A 127 -19.11 14.76 -4.71
C PHE A 127 -19.53 15.18 -6.11
N HIS A 128 -19.20 16.43 -6.48
CA HIS A 128 -19.22 16.90 -7.85
C HIS A 128 -17.87 16.65 -8.49
N MET A 129 -17.80 15.93 -9.60
CA MET A 129 -16.56 15.34 -10.13
C MET A 129 -16.48 15.40 -11.64
N PHE A 130 -15.26 15.46 -12.15
CA PHE A 130 -14.98 15.17 -13.55
C PHE A 130 -14.82 13.66 -13.74
N ARG A 131 -15.53 13.09 -14.72
CA ARG A 131 -15.27 11.74 -15.21
C ARG A 131 -14.25 11.81 -16.33
N ILE A 132 -13.19 11.03 -16.17
CA ILE A 132 -12.10 10.85 -17.13
C ILE A 132 -12.16 9.41 -17.61
N HIS A 133 -12.21 9.22 -18.92
CA HIS A 133 -12.12 7.91 -19.54
C HIS A 133 -10.77 7.74 -20.17
N GLY A 134 -10.13 6.59 -19.95
CA GLY A 134 -8.83 6.24 -20.49
C GLY A 134 -8.84 4.87 -21.13
N GLU A 135 -8.16 4.75 -22.26
CA GLU A 135 -7.95 3.49 -22.97
C GLU A 135 -6.45 3.25 -23.13
N GLN A 136 -6.01 2.04 -22.88
CA GLN A 136 -4.66 1.55 -23.16
C GLN A 136 -4.73 0.44 -24.18
N THR A 137 -3.83 0.47 -25.16
CA THR A 137 -3.73 -0.55 -26.19
C THR A 137 -2.45 -1.40 -26.05
N SER A 138 -1.41 -0.84 -25.45
CA SER A 138 -0.13 -1.52 -25.20
C SER A 138 0.34 -1.28 -23.78
N PRO A 139 0.89 -2.27 -23.06
CA PRO A 139 1.21 -3.66 -23.46
C PRO A 139 -0.01 -4.59 -23.45
N SER A 140 -1.12 -4.20 -22.82
CA SER A 140 -2.37 -4.96 -22.77
C SER A 140 -3.56 -4.02 -22.88
N ALA A 141 -4.69 -4.54 -23.35
CA ALA A 141 -5.92 -3.77 -23.43
C ALA A 141 -6.45 -3.45 -22.02
N MET A 142 -6.58 -2.16 -21.72
CA MET A 142 -7.06 -1.68 -20.43
C MET A 142 -7.99 -0.49 -20.64
N ILE A 143 -9.07 -0.44 -19.88
CA ILE A 143 -9.99 0.69 -19.80
C ILE A 143 -9.97 1.21 -18.37
N VAL A 144 -9.89 2.53 -18.22
CA VAL A 144 -9.92 3.23 -16.95
C VAL A 144 -11.05 4.26 -16.97
N ASP A 145 -11.98 4.17 -16.04
CA ASP A 145 -12.92 5.24 -15.73
C ASP A 145 -12.58 5.82 -14.37
N ARG A 146 -12.23 7.10 -14.34
CA ARG A 146 -11.75 7.80 -13.15
C ARG A 146 -12.59 9.02 -12.84
N TRP A 147 -12.99 9.16 -11.59
CA TRP A 147 -13.74 10.31 -11.09
C TRP A 147 -12.86 11.12 -10.16
N PHE A 148 -12.59 12.35 -10.60
CA PHE A 148 -11.68 13.27 -9.91
C PHE A 148 -12.45 14.50 -9.41
N ALA A 149 -12.37 14.76 -8.10
CA ALA A 149 -12.92 15.95 -7.45
C ALA A 149 -11.79 16.92 -7.07
N SER A 150 -11.90 18.18 -7.46
CA SER A 150 -10.95 19.23 -7.10
C SER A 150 -10.86 19.37 -5.57
N GLY A 151 -9.63 19.46 -5.05
CA GLY A 151 -9.38 19.55 -3.61
C GLY A 151 -9.52 18.24 -2.81
N VAL A 152 -9.95 17.16 -3.48
CA VAL A 152 -10.10 15.83 -2.86
C VAL A 152 -9.19 14.80 -3.52
N GLY A 153 -9.14 14.82 -4.85
CA GLY A 153 -8.40 13.83 -5.64
C GLY A 153 -9.31 12.81 -6.32
N ILE A 154 -8.81 11.59 -6.49
CA ILE A 154 -9.56 10.48 -7.09
C ILE A 154 -10.56 9.95 -6.05
N VAL A 155 -11.85 10.06 -6.36
CA VAL A 155 -12.94 9.61 -5.49
C VAL A 155 -13.43 8.23 -5.88
N LYS A 156 -13.37 7.91 -7.17
CA LYS A 156 -13.69 6.60 -7.71
C LYS A 156 -12.78 6.30 -8.90
N ASP A 157 -12.39 5.05 -9.03
CA ASP A 157 -11.62 4.54 -10.17
C ASP A 157 -12.10 3.13 -10.50
N VAL A 158 -12.30 2.85 -11.78
CA VAL A 158 -12.63 1.52 -12.26
C VAL A 158 -11.67 1.19 -13.39
N THR A 159 -10.79 0.24 -13.15
CA THR A 159 -9.85 -0.28 -14.15
C THR A 159 -10.27 -1.67 -14.58
N THR A 160 -10.38 -1.89 -15.88
CA THR A 160 -10.72 -3.18 -16.48
C THR A 160 -9.63 -3.60 -17.45
N MET A 161 -9.02 -4.75 -17.22
CA MET A 161 -8.02 -5.36 -18.10
C MET A 161 -8.62 -6.56 -18.81
N ARG A 162 -8.36 -6.67 -20.12
CA ARG A 162 -8.82 -7.77 -20.95
C ARG A 162 -7.67 -8.40 -21.71
N ALA A 163 -7.80 -9.71 -21.95
CA ALA A 163 -6.94 -10.43 -22.87
C ALA A 163 -7.26 -10.04 -24.33
N THR A 164 -6.37 -10.39 -25.24
CA THR A 164 -6.54 -10.14 -26.68
C THR A 164 -7.78 -10.81 -27.29
N ASN A 165 -8.24 -11.90 -26.70
CA ASN A 165 -9.48 -12.59 -27.09
C ASN A 165 -10.76 -11.95 -26.48
N GLY A 166 -10.62 -10.87 -25.71
CA GLY A 166 -11.71 -10.14 -25.04
C GLY A 166 -12.08 -10.63 -23.65
N ASP A 167 -11.49 -11.73 -23.18
CA ASP A 167 -11.78 -12.26 -21.84
C ASP A 167 -11.34 -11.28 -20.75
N LEU A 168 -12.13 -11.20 -19.68
CA LEU A 168 -11.80 -10.42 -18.51
C LEU A 168 -10.59 -11.04 -17.81
N LEU A 169 -9.49 -10.30 -17.71
CA LEU A 169 -8.35 -10.66 -16.87
C LEU A 169 -8.54 -10.17 -15.44
N GLN A 170 -8.89 -8.90 -15.30
CA GLN A 170 -9.04 -8.27 -13.99
C GLN A 170 -9.94 -7.04 -14.10
N ARG A 171 -10.73 -6.81 -13.08
CA ARG A 171 -11.45 -5.56 -12.87
C ARG A 171 -11.24 -5.08 -11.44
N ILE A 172 -10.74 -3.87 -11.29
CA ILE A 172 -10.52 -3.23 -10.00
C ILE A 172 -11.45 -2.04 -9.90
N SER A 173 -12.21 -1.96 -8.81
CA SER A 173 -13.03 -0.80 -8.47
C SER A 173 -12.56 -0.23 -7.14
N LEU A 174 -12.21 1.06 -7.15
CA LEU A 174 -11.85 1.84 -5.97
C LEU A 174 -12.95 2.86 -5.70
N GLU A 175 -13.36 2.99 -4.45
CA GLU A 175 -14.26 4.05 -4.00
C GLU A 175 -13.73 4.64 -2.70
N LEU A 176 -13.79 5.97 -2.58
CA LEU A 176 -13.38 6.69 -1.39
C LEU A 176 -14.34 6.35 -0.24
N VAL A 177 -13.81 5.85 0.87
CA VAL A 177 -14.59 5.48 2.07
C VAL A 177 -14.54 6.54 3.15
N GLU A 178 -13.47 7.34 3.18
CA GLU A 178 -13.27 8.45 4.13
C GLU A 178 -12.68 9.64 3.37
N ARG A 179 -13.10 10.86 3.73
CA ARG A 179 -12.51 12.06 3.14
C ARG A 179 -11.04 12.17 3.50
N PRO A 180 -10.18 12.65 2.56
CA PRO A 180 -8.79 12.89 2.88
C PRO A 180 -8.70 13.87 4.08
N THR A 181 -8.00 13.48 5.10
CA THR A 181 -7.59 14.40 6.16
C THR A 181 -6.25 14.99 5.75
N ILE A 182 -6.17 16.33 5.70
CA ILE A 182 -4.88 16.99 5.75
C ILE A 182 -4.42 16.77 7.19
N ALA A 183 -3.62 15.72 7.42
CA ALA A 183 -2.95 15.63 8.70
C ALA A 183 -2.18 16.93 8.85
N GLU A 184 -2.54 17.75 9.86
CA GLU A 184 -1.63 18.80 10.31
C GLU A 184 -0.29 18.10 10.47
N ARG A 185 0.68 18.58 9.69
CA ARG A 185 2.04 18.06 9.71
C ARG A 185 2.43 18.02 11.20
N PRO A 186 2.60 16.85 11.84
CA PRO A 186 3.22 16.84 13.13
C PRO A 186 4.53 17.57 12.89
N GLU A 187 4.83 18.63 13.62
CA GLU A 187 6.15 19.23 13.62
C GLU A 187 7.12 18.09 13.92
N VAL A 188 7.65 17.49 12.88
CA VAL A 188 8.73 16.53 13.00
C VAL A 188 9.91 17.38 13.42
N LYS A 189 10.13 17.45 14.70
CA LYS A 189 11.47 17.69 15.24
C LYS A 189 12.29 16.51 14.78
N SER A 190 12.73 16.56 13.51
CA SER A 190 13.44 15.51 12.83
C SER A 190 14.92 15.69 13.08
N ASP A 191 15.40 15.09 14.16
CA ASP A 191 16.79 14.65 14.26
C ASP A 191 16.90 13.12 14.21
N ALA A 192 15.84 12.41 13.83
CA ALA A 192 15.90 10.95 13.61
C ALA A 192 16.02 10.65 12.12
N ALA A 193 17.05 9.94 11.72
CA ALA A 193 17.17 9.34 10.40
C ALA A 193 15.89 8.55 10.06
N PRO A 194 15.43 8.54 8.78
CA PRO A 194 14.21 7.82 8.40
C PRO A 194 14.32 6.36 8.86
N LYS A 195 13.32 5.87 9.59
CA LYS A 195 13.31 4.49 10.08
C LYS A 195 13.49 3.54 8.89
N GLN A 196 14.51 2.71 8.97
CA GLN A 196 14.81 1.71 7.95
C GLN A 196 13.69 0.65 7.87
N LEU A 197 12.94 0.46 8.96
CA LEU A 197 11.91 -0.55 9.10
C LEU A 197 10.64 0.07 9.70
N SER A 198 9.49 -0.28 9.16
CA SER A 198 8.16 0.02 9.72
C SER A 198 7.49 -1.29 10.13
N VAL A 199 6.92 -1.32 11.33
CA VAL A 199 6.33 -2.53 11.92
C VAL A 199 4.90 -2.27 12.37
N SER A 200 4.04 -3.28 12.23
CA SER A 200 2.68 -3.27 12.77
C SER A 200 2.26 -4.67 13.23
N LEU A 201 1.43 -4.74 14.27
CA LEU A 201 0.86 -6.00 14.75
C LEU A 201 -0.60 -6.13 14.30
N ALA A 202 -1.06 -7.35 14.05
CA ALA A 202 -2.43 -7.67 13.67
C ALA A 202 -2.79 -9.10 14.09
N LYS A 203 -4.07 -9.44 14.06
CA LYS A 203 -4.55 -10.81 14.35
C LYS A 203 -4.61 -11.73 13.12
N ASP A 204 -4.31 -11.18 11.96
CA ASP A 204 -4.22 -11.91 10.68
C ASP A 204 -3.32 -11.11 9.70
N SER A 205 -3.01 -11.71 8.57
CA SER A 205 -2.13 -11.12 7.56
C SER A 205 -2.68 -9.85 6.90
N PHE A 206 -4.00 -9.60 6.99
CA PHE A 206 -4.69 -8.49 6.31
C PHE A 206 -5.45 -7.57 7.26
N GLY A 207 -5.47 -7.90 8.56
CA GLY A 207 -6.22 -7.16 9.58
C GLY A 207 -5.70 -5.75 9.83
N LYS A 208 -6.54 -4.93 10.45
CA LYS A 208 -6.14 -3.59 10.90
C LYS A 208 -5.02 -3.71 11.94
N PRO A 209 -4.05 -2.78 11.94
CA PRO A 209 -3.06 -2.71 13.02
C PRO A 209 -3.73 -2.59 14.39
N MET A 210 -3.24 -3.37 15.33
CA MET A 210 -3.72 -3.36 16.72
C MET A 210 -2.59 -3.70 17.68
N THR A 211 -2.74 -3.29 18.94
CA THR A 211 -1.75 -3.54 19.99
C THR A 211 -2.35 -4.25 21.21
N THR A 212 -3.65 -4.55 21.17
CA THR A 212 -4.33 -5.31 22.23
C THR A 212 -4.97 -6.55 21.65
N PHE A 213 -4.67 -7.70 22.21
CA PHE A 213 -5.14 -9.01 21.76
C PHE A 213 -5.79 -9.75 22.91
N SER A 214 -6.76 -10.62 22.59
CA SER A 214 -7.35 -11.52 23.57
C SER A 214 -6.43 -12.72 23.84
N SER A 215 -6.46 -13.26 25.05
CA SER A 215 -5.78 -14.53 25.40
C SER A 215 -6.17 -15.71 24.51
N ASN A 216 -7.31 -15.61 23.81
CA ASN A 216 -7.78 -16.60 22.85
C ASN A 216 -7.37 -16.33 21.40
N THR A 217 -6.64 -15.25 21.11
CA THR A 217 -6.16 -14.94 19.76
C THR A 217 -5.29 -16.09 19.23
N PRO A 218 -5.64 -16.74 18.10
CA PRO A 218 -4.90 -17.93 17.65
C PRO A 218 -3.46 -17.64 17.28
N GLU A 219 -3.22 -16.48 16.66
CA GLU A 219 -1.89 -16.05 16.18
C GLU A 219 -1.78 -14.53 16.26
N VAL A 220 -0.60 -14.04 16.53
CA VAL A 220 -0.25 -12.60 16.40
C VAL A 220 0.73 -12.44 15.28
N TYR A 221 0.35 -11.62 14.31
CA TYR A 221 1.16 -11.28 13.13
C TYR A 221 1.96 -10.02 13.40
N ALA A 222 3.25 -10.10 13.30
CA ALA A 222 4.17 -8.96 13.30
C ALA A 222 4.60 -8.67 11.87
N ARG A 223 3.88 -7.77 11.22
CA ARG A 223 4.15 -7.38 9.82
C ARG A 223 5.22 -6.32 9.80
N TRP A 224 6.14 -6.46 8.88
CA TRP A 224 7.23 -5.52 8.71
C TRP A 224 7.43 -5.15 7.25
N GLN A 225 7.91 -3.95 7.05
CA GLN A 225 8.31 -3.43 5.76
C GLN A 225 9.52 -2.53 5.96
N GLY A 226 10.51 -2.69 5.11
CA GLY A 226 11.73 -1.90 5.18
C GLY A 226 12.24 -1.45 3.83
N GLN A 227 13.09 -0.42 3.87
CA GLN A 227 13.73 0.16 2.71
C GLN A 227 15.23 0.28 2.96
N ARG A 228 16.02 0.34 1.87
CA ARG A 228 17.48 0.46 1.90
C ARG A 228 18.19 -0.73 2.55
N PHE A 229 17.58 -1.91 2.48
CA PHE A 229 18.27 -3.13 2.87
C PHE A 229 19.45 -3.38 1.92
N ARG A 230 20.53 -3.91 2.45
CA ARG A 230 21.52 -4.59 1.63
C ARG A 230 20.91 -5.92 1.18
N LYS A 231 21.16 -6.33 -0.04
CA LYS A 231 20.78 -7.68 -0.51
C LYS A 231 21.38 -8.72 0.45
N GLY A 232 20.53 -9.60 0.95
CA GLY A 232 20.93 -10.61 1.93
C GLY A 232 20.89 -10.12 3.39
N ALA A 233 20.41 -8.88 3.66
CA ALA A 233 20.24 -8.40 5.03
C ALA A 233 19.28 -9.30 5.81
N LYS A 234 19.63 -9.64 7.06
CA LYS A 234 18.80 -10.48 7.93
C LYS A 234 17.83 -9.64 8.73
N VAL A 235 16.54 -9.80 8.50
CA VAL A 235 15.47 -9.22 9.33
C VAL A 235 15.06 -10.26 10.36
N LYS A 236 15.07 -9.88 11.65
CA LYS A 236 14.76 -10.77 12.77
C LYS A 236 13.75 -10.11 13.68
N ALA A 237 12.73 -10.86 14.10
CA ALA A 237 11.81 -10.48 15.16
C ALA A 237 12.07 -11.32 16.41
N VAL A 238 12.08 -10.68 17.58
CA VAL A 238 12.20 -11.33 18.90
C VAL A 238 10.97 -10.96 19.71
N TRP A 239 10.23 -11.96 20.14
CA TRP A 239 9.06 -11.82 20.97
C TRP A 239 9.45 -11.92 22.45
N ILE A 240 9.06 -10.93 23.23
CA ILE A 240 9.44 -10.79 24.64
C ILE A 240 8.18 -10.56 25.47
N ALA A 241 8.01 -11.36 26.52
CA ALA A 241 7.03 -11.12 27.57
C ALA A 241 7.69 -10.17 28.59
N GLU A 242 7.25 -8.89 28.61
CA GLU A 242 7.78 -7.89 29.52
C GLU A 242 7.34 -8.14 30.96
N ASN A 243 6.02 -8.39 31.13
CA ASN A 243 5.43 -8.67 32.43
C ASN A 243 4.13 -9.50 32.25
N ILE A 244 4.16 -10.77 32.58
CA ILE A 244 3.05 -11.70 32.46
C ILE A 244 2.68 -12.40 33.79
N GLY A 245 3.11 -11.82 34.91
CA GLY A 245 2.85 -12.32 36.26
C GLY A 245 4.11 -12.66 37.05
N GLU A 246 3.95 -12.90 38.35
CA GLU A 246 5.06 -13.11 39.29
C GLU A 246 5.79 -14.45 39.08
N ASP A 247 5.16 -15.42 38.42
CA ASP A 247 5.69 -16.75 38.17
C ASP A 247 6.70 -16.77 36.99
N PHE A 248 6.81 -15.68 36.25
CA PHE A 248 7.68 -15.58 35.08
C PHE A 248 8.73 -14.48 35.24
N PRO A 249 9.96 -14.72 34.75
CA PRO A 249 10.96 -13.67 34.71
C PRO A 249 10.50 -12.49 33.87
N GLN A 250 10.84 -11.27 34.29
CA GLN A 250 10.67 -10.09 33.47
C GLN A 250 11.53 -10.20 32.21
N ASP A 251 11.04 -9.63 31.09
CA ASP A 251 11.73 -9.65 29.79
C ASP A 251 12.05 -11.08 29.29
N TYR A 252 11.15 -12.03 29.56
CA TYR A 252 11.30 -13.40 29.10
C TYR A 252 11.19 -13.49 27.58
N LYS A 253 12.24 -14.02 26.94
CA LYS A 253 12.21 -14.27 25.49
C LYS A 253 11.29 -15.44 25.18
N VAL A 254 10.20 -15.17 24.46
CA VAL A 254 9.19 -16.16 24.07
C VAL A 254 9.65 -16.92 22.82
N ASP A 255 10.06 -16.18 21.78
CA ASP A 255 10.45 -16.76 20.49
C ASP A 255 11.30 -15.79 19.68
N GLU A 256 11.96 -16.31 18.66
CA GLU A 256 12.64 -15.48 17.64
C GLU A 256 12.55 -16.14 16.27
N VAL A 257 12.37 -15.32 15.25
CA VAL A 257 12.25 -15.73 13.85
C VAL A 257 12.99 -14.76 12.96
N SER A 258 13.51 -15.23 11.84
CA SER A 258 14.23 -14.36 10.90
C SER A 258 13.93 -14.71 9.45
N ALA A 259 14.06 -13.71 8.58
CA ALA A 259 13.99 -13.82 7.14
C ALA A 259 15.12 -13.02 6.49
N VAL A 260 15.43 -13.31 5.26
CA VAL A 260 16.45 -12.60 4.47
C VAL A 260 15.76 -11.64 3.52
N ALA A 261 16.20 -10.39 3.50
CA ALA A 261 15.74 -9.39 2.52
C ALA A 261 16.49 -9.59 1.21
N GLU A 262 15.80 -10.08 0.19
CA GLU A 262 16.37 -10.36 -1.13
C GLU A 262 16.54 -9.11 -1.99
N SER A 263 15.86 -8.02 -1.61
CA SER A 263 15.91 -6.74 -2.33
C SER A 263 16.08 -5.54 -1.38
N PRO A 264 16.47 -4.36 -1.89
CA PRO A 264 16.58 -3.14 -1.09
C PRO A 264 15.27 -2.69 -0.43
N ILE A 265 14.13 -3.10 -1.00
CA ILE A 265 12.81 -2.95 -0.37
C ILE A 265 12.28 -4.35 -0.14
N ALA A 266 11.99 -4.66 1.11
CA ALA A 266 11.46 -5.97 1.49
C ALA A 266 10.38 -5.81 2.53
N HIS A 267 9.46 -6.76 2.54
CA HIS A 267 8.36 -6.84 3.51
C HIS A 267 8.09 -8.30 3.86
N GLY A 268 7.39 -8.49 4.96
CA GLY A 268 7.00 -9.81 5.40
C GLY A 268 6.14 -9.77 6.65
N ALA A 269 5.79 -10.93 7.13
CA ALA A 269 5.14 -11.12 8.40
C ALA A 269 5.79 -12.27 9.16
N PHE A 270 6.03 -12.06 10.43
CA PHE A 270 6.36 -13.10 11.37
C PHE A 270 5.16 -13.40 12.23
N THR A 271 4.87 -14.66 12.46
CA THR A 271 3.73 -15.07 13.28
C THR A 271 4.21 -15.73 14.54
N LEU A 272 3.53 -15.43 15.64
CA LEU A 272 3.64 -16.19 16.88
C LEU A 272 2.30 -16.86 17.16
N ALA A 273 2.28 -18.18 17.10
CA ALA A 273 1.11 -18.98 17.40
C ALA A 273 0.81 -18.99 18.91
N ARG A 274 -0.48 -19.09 19.25
CA ARG A 274 -0.92 -19.21 20.63
C ARG A 274 -0.33 -20.48 21.26
N PRO A 275 0.29 -20.40 22.46
CA PRO A 275 0.69 -21.58 23.22
C PRO A 275 -0.50 -22.50 23.54
N GLU A 276 -0.25 -23.78 23.79
CA GLU A 276 -1.32 -24.77 24.11
C GLU A 276 -2.15 -24.32 25.31
N ASP A 277 -1.53 -23.77 26.35
CA ASP A 277 -2.17 -23.25 27.56
C ASP A 277 -2.78 -21.84 27.36
N GLY A 278 -2.75 -21.29 26.15
CA GLY A 278 -3.22 -19.94 25.85
C GLY A 278 -2.14 -18.87 26.08
N TRP A 279 -2.46 -17.64 25.71
CA TRP A 279 -1.60 -16.50 25.99
C TRP A 279 -1.73 -16.11 27.46
N ALA A 280 -0.63 -15.99 28.18
CA ALA A 280 -0.65 -15.37 29.50
C ALA A 280 -1.05 -13.88 29.36
N PRO A 281 -2.08 -13.39 30.08
CA PRO A 281 -2.41 -11.99 30.09
C PRO A 281 -1.24 -11.15 30.65
N GLY A 282 -0.94 -10.02 29.97
CA GLY A 282 0.17 -9.17 30.38
C GLY A 282 0.70 -8.31 29.25
N ASP A 283 1.86 -7.73 29.50
CA ASP A 283 2.53 -6.82 28.57
C ASP A 283 3.65 -7.57 27.85
N TYR A 284 3.69 -7.37 26.54
CA TYR A 284 4.67 -7.96 25.65
C TYR A 284 5.26 -6.89 24.71
N ARG A 285 6.38 -7.21 24.07
CA ARG A 285 6.91 -6.44 22.95
C ARG A 285 7.49 -7.36 21.89
N VAL A 286 7.53 -6.87 20.67
CA VAL A 286 8.24 -7.49 19.55
C VAL A 286 9.35 -6.55 19.14
N GLU A 287 10.58 -6.99 19.24
CA GLU A 287 11.77 -6.27 18.82
C GLU A 287 12.19 -6.71 17.43
N PHE A 288 12.49 -5.74 16.57
CA PHE A 288 12.94 -5.98 15.20
C PHE A 288 14.39 -5.57 15.02
N TYR A 289 15.16 -6.47 14.44
CA TYR A 289 16.57 -6.28 14.17
C TYR A 289 16.85 -6.39 12.67
N VAL A 290 17.78 -5.60 12.18
CA VAL A 290 18.37 -5.74 10.85
C VAL A 290 19.87 -5.94 11.04
N ASP A 291 20.38 -7.08 10.54
CA ASP A 291 21.80 -7.49 10.74
C ASP A 291 22.24 -7.38 12.21
N ASP A 292 21.38 -7.86 13.13
CA ASP A 292 21.53 -7.85 14.58
C ASP A 292 21.52 -6.45 15.25
N VAL A 293 21.22 -5.40 14.52
CA VAL A 293 21.00 -4.05 15.09
C VAL A 293 19.52 -3.86 15.35
N LEU A 294 19.12 -3.49 16.58
CA LEU A 294 17.73 -3.15 16.92
C LEU A 294 17.30 -1.90 16.16
N VAL A 295 16.25 -2.02 15.36
CA VAL A 295 15.74 -0.93 14.49
C VAL A 295 14.36 -0.45 14.87
N ASP A 296 13.54 -1.31 15.47
CA ASP A 296 12.19 -0.96 15.96
C ASP A 296 11.73 -1.91 17.06
N ALA A 297 10.78 -1.47 17.90
CA ALA A 297 10.10 -2.29 18.87
C ALA A 297 8.64 -1.88 19.01
N VAL A 298 7.73 -2.84 19.00
CA VAL A 298 6.29 -2.60 19.11
C VAL A 298 5.76 -3.32 20.36
N LYS A 299 5.11 -2.55 21.23
CA LYS A 299 4.46 -3.08 22.43
C LYS A 299 3.08 -3.63 22.10
N LEU A 300 2.69 -4.69 22.79
CA LEU A 300 1.35 -5.23 22.75
C LEU A 300 0.91 -5.70 24.13
N LYS A 301 -0.41 -5.77 24.30
CA LYS A 301 -1.04 -6.24 25.52
C LYS A 301 -1.95 -7.41 25.23
N ILE A 302 -1.81 -8.47 26.02
CA ILE A 302 -2.75 -9.59 26.02
C ILE A 302 -3.74 -9.39 27.18
N VAL A 303 -5.02 -9.43 26.85
CA VAL A 303 -6.13 -9.33 27.81
C VAL A 303 -6.95 -10.62 27.84
N LYS A 304 -7.62 -10.86 28.95
CA LYS A 304 -8.51 -12.03 29.10
C LYS A 304 -9.67 -12.00 28.15
#